data_6f3a32703bace542ffb229d840128dce
#
_entry.id   6f3a32703bace542ffb229d840128dce
#
_cell.length_a   1.000
_cell.length_b   1.000
_cell.length_c   1.000
_cell.angle_alpha   90.00
_cell.angle_beta   90.00
_cell.angle_gamma   90.00
#
_symmetry.space_group_name_H-M   'P 1'
#
loop_
_entity.id
_entity.type
_entity.pdbx_description
1 polymer ?
#
loop_
_entity_poly.entity_id
_entity_poly.type
_entity_poly.pdbx_seq_one_letter_code
_entity_poly.pdbx_strand_id
1 'polypeptide(L)'
;MQTQDGQITEPYSISAGLDYPGVGPMHANLYKTGRGKFISIEDKDAMEWGLILSRMEGIIPAIETSHAFAVLDKMKFKKTDVIVFNCSGRGDKDLDTYIEYFKL
;
A
#
# COMPACT_ATOMS: atom_id res chain seq x y z
N MET A 1 2.95 -14.44 5.74
CA MET A 1 4.35 -14.82 5.43
C MET A 1 4.73 -16.01 6.28
N GLN A 2 5.36 -17.01 5.69
CA GLN A 2 5.54 -18.31 6.33
C GLN A 2 6.82 -18.98 5.79
N THR A 3 7.60 -19.62 6.67
CA THR A 3 8.74 -20.43 6.30
C THR A 3 8.28 -21.77 5.68
N GLN A 4 9.21 -22.56 5.13
CA GLN A 4 8.88 -23.87 4.54
C GLN A 4 8.31 -24.87 5.55
N ASP A 5 8.70 -24.77 6.81
CA ASP A 5 8.22 -25.58 7.94
C ASP A 5 6.99 -24.97 8.65
N GLY A 6 6.39 -23.95 8.06
CA GLY A 6 5.11 -23.42 8.53
C GLY A 6 5.21 -22.39 9.66
N GLN A 7 6.41 -21.95 10.05
CA GLN A 7 6.58 -20.91 11.04
C GLN A 7 6.25 -19.53 10.47
N ILE A 8 5.71 -18.63 11.30
CA ILE A 8 5.41 -17.26 10.91
C ILE A 8 6.73 -16.49 10.74
N THR A 9 6.86 -15.84 9.59
CA THR A 9 7.95 -14.88 9.35
C THR A 9 7.48 -13.51 9.81
N GLU A 10 8.26 -12.83 10.64
CA GLU A 10 7.94 -11.47 11.07
C GLU A 10 7.93 -10.52 9.88
N PRO A 11 6.83 -9.79 9.67
CA PRO A 11 6.76 -8.77 8.65
C PRO A 11 7.48 -7.51 9.12
N TYR A 12 7.76 -6.61 8.20
CA TYR A 12 8.18 -5.25 8.47
C TYR A 12 7.62 -4.32 7.39
N SER A 13 7.02 -3.22 7.81
CA SER A 13 6.62 -2.11 6.95
C SER A 13 6.69 -0.81 7.74
N ILE A 14 7.03 0.29 7.09
CA ILE A 14 6.92 1.64 7.64
C ILE A 14 5.45 1.99 7.97
N SER A 15 4.52 1.30 7.32
CA SER A 15 3.08 1.40 7.56
C SER A 15 2.66 0.37 8.61
N ALA A 16 2.28 0.82 9.78
CA ALA A 16 1.83 -0.05 10.87
C ALA A 16 0.64 -0.93 10.49
N GLY A 17 -0.24 -0.45 9.61
CA GLY A 17 -1.40 -1.20 9.12
C GLY A 17 -1.06 -2.34 8.17
N LEU A 18 0.15 -2.36 7.61
CA LEU A 18 0.64 -3.42 6.72
C LEU A 18 1.67 -4.34 7.38
N ASP A 19 2.02 -4.09 8.63
CA ASP A 19 3.00 -4.84 9.40
C ASP A 19 2.38 -6.11 10.00
N TYR A 20 1.80 -6.95 9.13
CA TYR A 20 1.11 -8.19 9.49
C TYR A 20 1.56 -9.37 8.62
N PRO A 21 1.75 -10.57 9.20
CA PRO A 21 2.28 -11.74 8.46
C PRO A 21 1.27 -12.36 7.50
N GLY A 22 0.00 -11.99 7.54
CA GLY A 22 -1.04 -12.61 6.72
C GLY A 22 -2.26 -11.74 6.54
N VAL A 23 -3.14 -12.16 5.63
CA VAL A 23 -4.41 -11.51 5.31
C VAL A 23 -5.58 -12.28 5.92
N GLY A 24 -6.71 -11.60 6.10
CA GLY A 24 -7.93 -12.22 6.58
C GLY A 24 -8.54 -13.24 5.59
N PRO A 25 -9.42 -14.13 6.07
CA PRO A 25 -9.99 -15.22 5.26
C PRO A 25 -10.71 -14.72 4.00
N MET A 26 -11.36 -13.57 4.06
CA MET A 26 -12.05 -12.98 2.90
C MET A 26 -11.07 -12.66 1.77
N HIS A 27 -9.98 -11.96 2.07
CA HIS A 27 -8.95 -11.64 1.07
C HIS A 27 -8.24 -12.88 0.55
N ALA A 28 -7.96 -13.86 1.42
CA ALA A 28 -7.40 -15.14 1.02
C ALA A 28 -8.33 -15.89 0.05
N ASN A 29 -9.65 -15.84 0.28
CA ASN A 29 -10.63 -16.41 -0.63
C ASN A 29 -10.70 -15.69 -1.98
N LEU A 30 -10.63 -14.34 -1.99
CA LEU A 30 -10.59 -13.57 -3.24
C LEU A 30 -9.36 -13.93 -4.08
N TYR A 31 -8.21 -14.10 -3.44
CA TYR A 31 -6.99 -14.58 -4.10
C TYR A 31 -7.16 -15.99 -4.66
N LYS A 32 -7.61 -16.94 -3.83
CA LYS A 32 -7.79 -18.35 -4.20
C LYS A 32 -8.77 -18.55 -5.35
N THR A 33 -9.83 -17.73 -5.40
CA THR A 33 -10.86 -17.80 -6.46
C THR A 33 -10.51 -16.99 -7.71
N GLY A 34 -9.34 -16.32 -7.72
CA GLY A 34 -8.92 -15.47 -8.85
C GLY A 34 -9.73 -14.18 -9.02
N ARG A 35 -10.59 -13.83 -8.05
CA ARG A 35 -11.40 -12.60 -8.07
C ARG A 35 -10.62 -11.34 -7.64
N GLY A 36 -9.49 -11.52 -6.95
CA GLY A 36 -8.62 -10.45 -6.53
C GLY A 36 -7.18 -10.71 -6.96
N LYS A 37 -6.50 -9.67 -7.45
CA LYS A 37 -5.07 -9.68 -7.72
C LYS A 37 -4.37 -8.92 -6.60
N PHE A 38 -3.37 -9.53 -6.00
CA PHE A 38 -2.57 -8.94 -4.93
C PHE A 38 -1.17 -8.65 -5.45
N ILE A 39 -0.67 -7.47 -5.13
CA ILE A 39 0.62 -6.96 -5.60
C ILE A 39 1.36 -6.43 -4.38
N SER A 40 2.63 -6.77 -4.26
CA SER A 40 3.52 -6.20 -3.25
C SER A 40 4.07 -4.86 -3.71
N ILE A 41 4.09 -3.89 -2.81
CA ILE A 41 4.67 -2.56 -3.00
C ILE A 41 5.71 -2.36 -1.89
N GLU A 42 6.86 -1.81 -2.24
CA GLU A 42 7.88 -1.46 -1.28
C GLU A 42 7.57 -0.12 -0.58
N ASP A 43 7.99 0.02 0.66
CA ASP A 43 7.78 1.24 1.46
C ASP A 43 8.30 2.50 0.74
N LYS A 44 9.43 2.40 0.05
CA LYS A 44 9.98 3.50 -0.74
C LYS A 44 9.01 3.99 -1.80
N ASP A 45 8.46 3.08 -2.61
CA ASP A 45 7.50 3.44 -3.67
C ASP A 45 6.23 4.07 -3.07
N ALA A 46 5.76 3.51 -1.95
CA ALA A 46 4.59 4.03 -1.25
C ALA A 46 4.82 5.45 -0.73
N MET A 47 5.96 5.72 -0.10
CA MET A 47 6.29 7.05 0.41
C MET A 47 6.38 8.09 -0.72
N GLU A 48 7.05 7.75 -1.83
CA GLU A 48 7.12 8.62 -3.01
C GLU A 48 5.73 8.95 -3.55
N TRP A 49 4.85 7.96 -3.69
CA TRP A 49 3.47 8.18 -4.15
C TRP A 49 2.61 8.96 -3.17
N GLY A 50 2.81 8.80 -1.87
CA GLY A 50 2.18 9.64 -0.86
C GLY A 50 2.52 11.12 -1.03
N LEU A 51 3.80 11.42 -1.29
CA LEU A 51 4.27 12.78 -1.56
C LEU A 51 3.72 13.31 -2.90
N ILE A 52 3.70 12.49 -3.95
CA ILE A 52 3.13 12.85 -5.27
C ILE A 52 1.65 13.21 -5.11
N LEU A 53 0.85 12.39 -4.47
CA LEU A 53 -0.57 12.65 -4.26
C LEU A 53 -0.79 13.94 -3.46
N SER A 54 0.01 14.16 -2.42
CA SER A 54 -0.08 15.37 -1.61
C SER A 54 0.21 16.63 -2.42
N ARG A 55 1.18 16.59 -3.32
CA ARG A 55 1.55 17.74 -4.17
C ARG A 55 0.57 17.98 -5.32
N MET A 56 0.02 16.93 -5.90
CA MET A 56 -0.84 17.04 -7.07
C MET A 56 -2.30 17.32 -6.71
N GLU A 57 -2.79 16.69 -5.64
CA GLU A 57 -4.22 16.71 -5.29
C GLU A 57 -4.50 17.40 -3.94
N GLY A 58 -3.45 17.78 -3.19
CA GLY A 58 -3.61 18.35 -1.85
C GLY A 58 -4.12 17.36 -0.80
N ILE A 59 -4.00 16.07 -1.08
CA ILE A 59 -4.45 15.00 -0.19
C ILE A 59 -3.22 14.32 0.41
N ILE A 60 -3.10 14.35 1.74
CA ILE A 60 -2.09 13.57 2.46
C ILE A 60 -2.70 12.20 2.77
N PRO A 61 -2.32 11.14 2.04
CA PRO A 61 -2.88 9.82 2.27
C PRO A 61 -2.27 9.16 3.51
N ALA A 62 -3.01 8.24 4.13
CA ALA A 62 -2.40 7.27 5.03
C ALA A 62 -1.32 6.47 4.26
N ILE A 63 -0.23 6.08 4.92
CA ILE A 63 0.87 5.34 4.27
C ILE A 63 0.36 4.01 3.69
N GLU A 64 -0.59 3.35 4.35
CA GLU A 64 -1.29 2.18 3.83
C GLU A 64 -1.90 2.45 2.44
N THR A 65 -2.57 3.58 2.29
CA THR A 65 -3.22 3.98 1.04
C THR A 65 -2.21 4.37 -0.03
N SER A 66 -1.08 4.94 0.36
CA SER A 66 0.01 5.28 -0.56
C SER A 66 0.52 4.04 -1.31
N HIS A 67 0.53 2.87 -0.68
CA HIS A 67 0.85 1.60 -1.33
C HIS A 67 -0.11 1.29 -2.49
N ALA A 68 -1.40 1.61 -2.34
CA ALA A 68 -2.36 1.42 -3.42
C ALA A 68 -2.07 2.33 -4.62
N PHE A 69 -1.70 3.59 -4.41
CA PHE A 69 -1.37 4.51 -5.49
C PHE A 69 -0.08 4.13 -6.22
N ALA A 70 0.91 3.57 -5.53
CA ALA A 70 2.16 3.11 -6.13
C ALA A 70 1.97 1.96 -7.15
N VAL A 71 0.80 1.33 -7.19
CA VAL A 71 0.42 0.37 -8.23
C VAL A 71 0.44 1.00 -9.63
N LEU A 72 0.25 2.32 -9.74
CA LEU A 72 0.29 3.02 -11.03
C LEU A 72 1.63 2.84 -11.77
N ASP A 73 2.73 2.70 -11.06
CA ASP A 73 4.05 2.44 -11.65
C ASP A 73 4.30 0.94 -11.93
N LYS A 74 3.57 0.06 -11.27
CA LYS A 74 3.76 -1.40 -11.38
C LYS A 74 2.86 -2.05 -12.42
N MET A 75 1.81 -1.36 -12.85
CA MET A 75 0.83 -1.88 -13.81
C MET A 75 0.75 -1.00 -15.06
N LYS A 76 0.43 -1.64 -16.18
CA LYS A 76 0.16 -0.92 -17.43
C LYS A 76 -1.34 -0.77 -17.61
N PHE A 77 -1.77 0.47 -17.82
CA PHE A 77 -3.15 0.83 -18.08
C PHE A 77 -3.32 1.33 -19.50
N LYS A 78 -4.50 1.11 -20.07
CA LYS A 78 -4.90 1.66 -21.38
C LYS A 78 -5.48 3.05 -21.16
N LYS A 79 -5.45 3.91 -22.16
CA LYS A 79 -6.08 5.24 -22.12
C LYS A 79 -7.60 5.21 -21.89
N THR A 80 -8.23 4.07 -22.18
CA THR A 80 -9.68 3.84 -22.03
C THR A 80 -10.05 3.26 -20.66
N ASP A 81 -9.07 2.88 -19.85
CA ASP A 81 -9.34 2.28 -18.54
C ASP A 81 -9.83 3.36 -17.57
N VAL A 82 -10.82 3.01 -16.77
CA VAL A 82 -11.28 3.82 -15.64
C VAL A 82 -10.76 3.15 -14.37
N ILE A 83 -9.91 3.89 -13.63
CA ILE A 83 -9.28 3.39 -12.43
C ILE A 83 -9.93 4.07 -11.23
N VAL A 84 -10.39 3.27 -10.28
CA VAL A 84 -10.96 3.77 -9.03
C VAL A 84 -10.05 3.37 -7.88
N PHE A 85 -9.53 4.35 -7.16
CA PHE A 85 -8.78 4.15 -5.94
C PHE A 85 -9.65 4.39 -4.72
N ASN A 86 -9.64 3.45 -3.78
CA ASN A 86 -10.22 3.67 -2.47
C ASN A 86 -9.16 4.37 -1.57
N CYS A 87 -9.24 5.69 -1.49
CA CYS A 87 -8.39 6.48 -0.60
C CYS A 87 -8.92 6.38 0.83
N SER A 88 -8.66 5.26 1.48
CA SER A 88 -9.11 4.97 2.83
C SER A 88 -8.18 5.58 3.88
N GLY A 89 -8.73 5.83 5.07
CA GLY A 89 -7.98 6.41 6.18
C GLY A 89 -7.64 7.89 5.98
N ARG A 90 -6.70 8.36 6.77
CA ARG A 90 -6.25 9.76 6.75
C ARG A 90 -4.76 9.82 7.04
N GLY A 91 -4.04 10.74 6.40
CA GLY A 91 -2.58 10.83 6.49
C GLY A 91 -2.05 11.72 7.61
N ASP A 92 -2.89 12.46 8.30
CA ASP A 92 -2.47 13.32 9.41
C ASP A 92 -1.86 12.54 10.59
N LYS A 93 -2.26 11.28 10.77
CA LYS A 93 -1.64 10.35 11.74
C LYS A 93 -0.19 10.00 11.39
N ASP A 94 0.20 10.13 10.12
CA ASP A 94 1.49 9.71 9.57
C ASP A 94 2.42 10.87 9.25
N LEU A 95 2.03 12.12 9.61
CA LEU A 95 2.80 13.32 9.27
C LEU A 95 4.24 13.26 9.78
N ASP A 96 4.44 12.82 11.01
CA ASP A 96 5.79 12.70 11.59
C ASP A 96 6.66 11.74 10.77
N THR A 97 6.08 10.63 10.32
CA THR A 97 6.77 9.66 9.46
C THR A 97 7.13 10.27 8.10
N TYR A 98 6.22 11.04 7.48
CA TYR A 98 6.52 11.75 6.23
C TYR A 98 7.62 12.79 6.41
N ILE A 99 7.55 13.59 7.47
CA ILE A 99 8.54 14.63 7.78
C ILE A 99 9.94 14.00 7.99
N GLU A 100 10.02 12.95 8.78
CA GLU A 100 11.27 12.24 9.06
C GLU A 100 11.85 11.60 7.80
N TYR A 101 11.01 10.91 7.03
CA TYR A 101 11.46 10.18 5.83
C TYR A 101 12.01 11.14 4.76
N PHE A 102 11.32 12.24 4.50
CA PHE A 102 11.71 13.21 3.47
C PHE A 102 12.59 14.36 3.99
N LYS A 103 12.84 14.41 5.30
CA LYS A 103 13.62 15.48 5.95
C LYS A 103 13.05 16.87 5.64
N LEU A 104 11.74 17.01 5.79
CA LEU A 104 10.99 18.25 5.53
C LEU A 104 11.12 19.23 6.69
#